data_309a9f9fbfdaa0aaa096ed693e7b93fe
#
_entry.id   309a9f9fbfdaa0aaa096ed693e7b93fe
#
_cell.length_a   1.000
_cell.length_b   1.000
_cell.length_c   1.000
_cell.angle_alpha   90.00
_cell.angle_beta   90.00
_cell.angle_gamma   90.00
#
_symmetry.space_group_name_H-M   'P 1'
#
loop_
_entity.id
_entity.type
_entity.pdbx_description
1 polymer ?
#
loop_
_entity_poly.entity_id
_entity_poly.type
_entity_poly.pdbx_seq_one_letter_code
_entity_poly.pdbx_strand_id
1 'polypeptide(L)'
;MTKKIVALAGDGIGPEIMEAGLEVLASIAEKTGFDFEIDRRPFGGAGIDATGHPLPDETLKAAREADAILLAAIGSPQYDNAAVRPEQGLLALRKELNLYANIRPVKIFESLNHLSPLKPDRIAGVDFVVVRELTGGMYFGDHILEDRKARDINDYSYEEVERIIRKAFEIARNRRKILTSIDKQNVLATSKLWRRVAEEVAKDFPDVILEHQLVDSAAMLMITNPAKFDVIVTENLFGDILSDESSVLSGTLGVMPSASHSENGPSLYEPIHGSAPDIAGLGIANPISMILSIAMMLRDSFGRYEDADRIECAVEATLAAGILTRDIGGQASTKEMTEAIIARL
;
A
#
# COMPACT_ATOMS: atom_id res chain seq x y z
N MET A 1 -22.63 -0.98 -15.33
CA MET A 1 -23.05 -0.53 -13.99
C MET A 1 -22.03 0.47 -13.52
N THR A 2 -22.49 1.63 -13.10
CA THR A 2 -21.64 2.69 -12.51
C THR A 2 -20.94 2.18 -11.27
N LYS A 3 -19.64 2.33 -11.18
CA LYS A 3 -18.82 1.91 -10.04
C LYS A 3 -18.78 2.99 -8.98
N LYS A 4 -19.03 2.63 -7.73
CA LYS A 4 -19.04 3.56 -6.60
C LYS A 4 -17.69 3.55 -5.90
N ILE A 5 -17.00 4.69 -5.93
CA ILE A 5 -15.69 4.86 -5.31
C ILE A 5 -15.79 5.90 -4.19
N VAL A 6 -15.42 5.52 -2.97
CA VAL A 6 -15.32 6.46 -1.86
C VAL A 6 -13.93 7.07 -1.85
N ALA A 7 -13.86 8.40 -1.86
CA ALA A 7 -12.61 9.15 -1.81
C ALA A 7 -12.42 9.82 -0.44
N LEU A 8 -11.37 9.41 0.26
CA LEU A 8 -10.93 9.88 1.56
C LEU A 8 -9.65 10.70 1.37
N ALA A 9 -9.79 12.00 1.14
CA ALA A 9 -8.64 12.87 0.90
C ALA A 9 -7.74 12.98 2.14
N GLY A 10 -8.33 12.97 3.34
CA GLY A 10 -7.60 13.02 4.61
C GLY A 10 -6.92 14.36 4.86
N ASP A 11 -5.63 14.31 5.23
CA ASP A 11 -4.89 15.42 5.82
C ASP A 11 -3.69 15.86 4.97
N GLY A 12 -3.11 17.01 5.30
CA GLY A 12 -1.86 17.49 4.72
C GLY A 12 -1.89 17.61 3.20
N ILE A 13 -0.99 16.91 2.49
CA ILE A 13 -0.97 16.85 1.02
C ILE A 13 -2.09 15.99 0.43
N GLY A 14 -2.84 15.26 1.27
CA GLY A 14 -3.88 14.33 0.83
C GLY A 14 -4.89 14.92 -0.16
N PRO A 15 -5.51 16.08 0.11
CA PRO A 15 -6.44 16.73 -0.84
C PRO A 15 -5.80 17.01 -2.21
N GLU A 16 -4.56 17.49 -2.23
CA GLU A 16 -3.84 17.85 -3.44
C GLU A 16 -3.55 16.62 -4.33
N ILE A 17 -3.03 15.53 -3.74
CA ILE A 17 -2.71 14.33 -4.50
C ILE A 17 -3.96 13.51 -4.86
N MET A 18 -5.03 13.59 -4.06
CA MET A 18 -6.32 12.97 -4.39
C MET A 18 -6.92 13.61 -5.65
N GLU A 19 -6.96 14.94 -5.74
CA GLU A 19 -7.46 15.61 -6.95
C GLU A 19 -6.63 15.23 -8.18
N ALA A 20 -5.30 15.24 -8.07
CA ALA A 20 -4.41 14.79 -9.14
C ALA A 20 -4.72 13.35 -9.61
N GLY A 21 -4.93 12.45 -8.67
CA GLY A 21 -5.31 11.07 -8.99
C GLY A 21 -6.67 10.97 -9.67
N LEU A 22 -7.67 11.71 -9.18
CA LEU A 22 -9.02 11.71 -9.75
C LEU A 22 -9.07 12.36 -11.14
N GLU A 23 -8.23 13.35 -11.45
CA GLU A 23 -8.08 13.90 -12.79
C GLU A 23 -7.54 12.85 -13.78
N VAL A 24 -6.56 12.06 -13.37
CA VAL A 24 -6.03 10.94 -14.17
C VAL A 24 -7.11 9.86 -14.37
N LEU A 25 -7.85 9.50 -13.31
CA LEU A 25 -8.96 8.54 -13.39
C LEU A 25 -10.05 9.03 -14.36
N ALA A 26 -10.44 10.28 -14.28
CA ALA A 26 -11.42 10.87 -15.17
C ALA A 26 -10.96 10.83 -16.63
N SER A 27 -9.70 11.18 -16.90
CA SER A 27 -9.14 11.17 -18.25
C SER A 27 -9.10 9.78 -18.86
N ILE A 28 -8.67 8.75 -18.12
CA ILE A 28 -8.67 7.36 -18.61
C ILE A 28 -10.10 6.85 -18.81
N ALA A 29 -11.01 7.20 -17.91
CA ALA A 29 -12.42 6.80 -17.99
C ALA A 29 -13.12 7.36 -19.22
N GLU A 30 -12.87 8.62 -19.57
CA GLU A 30 -13.39 9.25 -20.79
C GLU A 30 -12.92 8.50 -22.04
N LYS A 31 -11.65 8.10 -22.10
CA LYS A 31 -11.07 7.38 -23.24
C LYS A 31 -11.56 5.94 -23.38
N THR A 32 -11.92 5.30 -22.28
CA THR A 32 -12.19 3.85 -22.23
C THR A 32 -13.62 3.48 -21.87
N GLY A 33 -14.47 4.48 -21.59
CA GLY A 33 -15.87 4.29 -21.24
C GLY A 33 -16.08 3.64 -19.87
N PHE A 34 -15.14 3.85 -18.93
CA PHE A 34 -15.31 3.40 -17.56
C PHE A 34 -16.29 4.32 -16.82
N ASP A 35 -17.40 3.77 -16.35
CA ASP A 35 -18.45 4.52 -15.67
C ASP A 35 -18.31 4.39 -14.15
N PHE A 36 -18.11 5.51 -13.45
CA PHE A 36 -17.92 5.58 -12.00
C PHE A 36 -18.52 6.85 -11.40
N GLU A 37 -18.78 6.79 -10.11
CA GLU A 37 -19.13 7.95 -9.27
C GLU A 37 -18.18 8.07 -8.07
N ILE A 38 -17.85 9.31 -7.68
CA ILE A 38 -16.99 9.60 -6.53
C ILE A 38 -17.85 10.12 -5.38
N ASP A 39 -17.83 9.40 -4.25
CA ASP A 39 -18.41 9.83 -2.98
C ASP A 39 -17.28 10.34 -2.05
N ARG A 40 -17.17 11.66 -1.90
CA ARG A 40 -16.14 12.30 -1.08
C ARG A 40 -16.56 12.35 0.37
N ARG A 41 -15.75 11.81 1.27
CA ARG A 41 -16.06 11.72 2.69
C ARG A 41 -14.92 12.26 3.55
N PRO A 42 -15.23 12.95 4.69
CA PRO A 42 -14.23 13.38 5.65
C PRO A 42 -13.63 12.17 6.37
N PHE A 43 -12.31 12.19 6.60
CA PHE A 43 -11.58 11.11 7.25
C PHE A 43 -10.28 11.64 7.87
N GLY A 44 -9.75 10.96 8.90
CA GLY A 44 -8.55 11.39 9.61
C GLY A 44 -8.78 12.67 10.41
N GLY A 45 -7.86 13.63 10.31
CA GLY A 45 -8.00 14.94 10.94
C GLY A 45 -9.19 15.72 10.41
N ALA A 46 -9.44 15.68 9.09
CA ALA A 46 -10.64 16.28 8.51
C ALA A 46 -11.95 15.63 9.06
N GLY A 47 -11.93 14.35 9.41
CA GLY A 47 -13.03 13.67 10.09
C GLY A 47 -13.24 14.21 11.51
N ILE A 48 -12.14 14.38 12.26
CA ILE A 48 -12.17 14.95 13.63
C ILE A 48 -12.70 16.38 13.59
N ASP A 49 -12.24 17.22 12.65
CA ASP A 49 -12.71 18.60 12.50
C ASP A 49 -14.22 18.67 12.19
N ALA A 50 -14.70 17.75 11.37
CA ALA A 50 -16.11 17.73 10.95
C ALA A 50 -17.07 17.17 12.01
N THR A 51 -16.67 16.16 12.78
CA THR A 51 -17.57 15.36 13.62
C THR A 51 -17.05 15.03 15.02
N GLY A 52 -15.77 15.32 15.30
CA GLY A 52 -15.09 14.89 16.53
C GLY A 52 -14.51 13.46 16.45
N HIS A 53 -14.68 12.76 15.33
CA HIS A 53 -14.22 11.37 15.14
C HIS A 53 -13.39 11.20 13.86
N PRO A 54 -12.25 10.47 13.89
CA PRO A 54 -11.39 10.29 12.72
C PRO A 54 -12.01 9.39 11.63
N LEU A 55 -13.00 8.59 11.98
CA LEU A 55 -13.84 7.79 11.09
C LEU A 55 -15.31 8.08 11.42
N PRO A 56 -15.93 9.10 10.79
CA PRO A 56 -17.35 9.37 11.01
C PRO A 56 -18.24 8.20 10.56
N ASP A 57 -19.38 7.99 11.25
CA ASP A 57 -20.32 6.88 10.96
C ASP A 57 -20.79 6.87 9.50
N GLU A 58 -21.10 8.05 8.95
CA GLU A 58 -21.52 8.19 7.54
C GLU A 58 -20.39 7.85 6.57
N THR A 59 -19.13 8.11 6.94
CA THR A 59 -17.96 7.71 6.15
C THR A 59 -17.80 6.18 6.17
N LEU A 60 -17.91 5.55 7.34
CA LEU A 60 -17.85 4.10 7.46
C LEU A 60 -18.98 3.41 6.69
N LYS A 61 -20.20 3.96 6.77
CA LYS A 61 -21.35 3.45 6.00
C LYS A 61 -21.09 3.53 4.50
N ALA A 62 -20.65 4.69 4.00
CA ALA A 62 -20.31 4.86 2.58
C ALA A 62 -19.21 3.91 2.14
N ALA A 63 -18.18 3.73 2.98
CA ALA A 63 -17.08 2.81 2.71
C ALA A 63 -17.54 1.35 2.58
N ARG A 64 -18.47 0.89 3.44
CA ARG A 64 -19.03 -0.47 3.35
C ARG A 64 -19.87 -0.72 2.09
N GLU A 65 -20.48 0.33 1.55
CA GLU A 65 -21.36 0.26 0.37
C GLU A 65 -20.61 0.55 -0.95
N ALA A 66 -19.32 0.86 -0.88
CA ALA A 66 -18.50 1.16 -2.05
C ALA A 66 -18.03 -0.08 -2.80
N ASP A 67 -17.70 0.06 -4.09
CA ASP A 67 -16.96 -0.95 -4.87
C ASP A 67 -15.46 -0.88 -4.58
N ALA A 68 -14.93 0.32 -4.25
CA ALA A 68 -13.53 0.55 -3.86
C ALA A 68 -13.39 1.84 -3.03
N ILE A 69 -12.29 1.94 -2.28
CA ILE A 69 -11.97 3.10 -1.46
C ILE A 69 -10.61 3.64 -1.86
N LEU A 70 -10.51 4.94 -2.10
CA LEU A 70 -9.26 5.67 -2.26
C LEU A 70 -8.99 6.47 -0.98
N LEU A 71 -7.80 6.33 -0.42
CA LEU A 71 -7.31 7.12 0.70
C LEU A 71 -6.02 7.80 0.28
N ALA A 72 -5.89 9.12 0.49
CA ALA A 72 -4.67 9.81 0.09
C ALA A 72 -3.62 9.84 1.20
N ALA A 73 -3.88 10.56 2.29
CA ALA A 73 -2.93 10.61 3.41
C ALA A 73 -3.65 10.96 4.71
N ILE A 74 -3.09 10.54 5.84
CA ILE A 74 -3.59 10.88 7.17
C ILE A 74 -2.45 11.30 8.08
N GLY A 75 -2.82 12.01 9.14
CA GLY A 75 -1.91 12.53 10.15
C GLY A 75 -1.77 14.04 10.08
N SER A 76 -1.95 14.70 11.23
CA SER A 76 -1.80 16.14 11.34
C SER A 76 -1.15 16.48 12.69
N PRO A 77 -0.08 17.32 12.71
CA PRO A 77 0.65 17.69 13.92
C PRO A 77 -0.24 18.28 15.03
N GLN A 78 -1.36 18.91 14.64
CA GLN A 78 -2.32 19.47 15.62
C GLN A 78 -2.92 18.40 16.55
N TYR A 79 -2.90 17.13 16.16
CA TYR A 79 -3.43 16.02 16.94
C TYR A 79 -2.39 15.16 17.65
N ASP A 80 -1.08 15.48 17.56
CA ASP A 80 0.00 14.67 18.13
C ASP A 80 -0.17 14.40 19.64
N ASN A 81 -0.71 15.38 20.38
CA ASN A 81 -0.96 15.28 21.82
C ASN A 81 -2.48 15.14 22.15
N ALA A 82 -3.32 14.91 21.15
CA ALA A 82 -4.75 14.75 21.37
C ALA A 82 -5.11 13.32 21.81
N ALA A 83 -6.19 13.19 22.58
CA ALA A 83 -6.73 11.87 22.95
C ALA A 83 -7.29 11.11 21.74
N VAL A 84 -7.79 11.85 20.74
CA VAL A 84 -8.31 11.30 19.48
C VAL A 84 -7.36 11.73 18.36
N ARG A 85 -6.80 10.76 17.63
CA ARG A 85 -5.82 10.99 16.57
C ARG A 85 -6.29 10.45 15.24
N PRO A 86 -5.88 11.04 14.11
CA PRO A 86 -6.24 10.61 12.75
C PRO A 86 -5.98 9.13 12.48
N GLU A 87 -4.84 8.60 12.95
CA GLU A 87 -4.39 7.21 12.73
C GLU A 87 -5.35 6.18 13.31
N GLN A 88 -6.06 6.53 14.39
CA GLN A 88 -7.10 5.66 14.96
C GLN A 88 -8.23 5.38 13.97
N GLY A 89 -8.51 6.34 13.08
CA GLY A 89 -9.50 6.17 12.01
C GLY A 89 -9.10 5.08 11.02
N LEU A 90 -7.81 5.03 10.64
CA LEU A 90 -7.32 4.01 9.71
C LEU A 90 -7.35 2.61 10.33
N LEU A 91 -6.91 2.48 11.57
CA LEU A 91 -6.99 1.20 12.30
C LEU A 91 -8.43 0.71 12.44
N ALA A 92 -9.35 1.63 12.77
CA ALA A 92 -10.77 1.31 12.84
C ALA A 92 -11.33 0.88 11.46
N LEU A 93 -11.01 1.62 10.39
CA LEU A 93 -11.48 1.29 9.04
C LEU A 93 -10.97 -0.08 8.57
N ARG A 94 -9.69 -0.38 8.81
CA ARG A 94 -9.09 -1.69 8.49
C ARG A 94 -9.79 -2.83 9.22
N LYS A 95 -10.10 -2.64 10.50
CA LYS A 95 -10.82 -3.62 11.32
C LYS A 95 -12.26 -3.80 10.84
N GLU A 96 -13.00 -2.70 10.66
CA GLU A 96 -14.41 -2.71 10.29
C GLU A 96 -14.70 -3.31 8.90
N LEU A 97 -13.74 -3.17 7.99
CA LEU A 97 -13.81 -3.74 6.63
C LEU A 97 -13.04 -5.05 6.49
N ASN A 98 -12.42 -5.56 7.57
CA ASN A 98 -11.56 -6.75 7.55
C ASN A 98 -10.52 -6.70 6.42
N LEU A 99 -9.77 -5.59 6.33
CA LEU A 99 -8.70 -5.41 5.35
C LEU A 99 -7.47 -6.19 5.79
N TYR A 100 -7.42 -7.48 5.48
CA TYR A 100 -6.43 -8.41 6.03
C TYR A 100 -5.12 -8.49 5.23
N ALA A 101 -5.15 -8.19 3.94
CA ALA A 101 -4.00 -8.35 3.06
C ALA A 101 -3.52 -7.00 2.52
N ASN A 102 -2.39 -6.51 3.02
CA ASN A 102 -1.75 -5.31 2.49
C ASN A 102 -0.73 -5.72 1.42
N ILE A 103 -0.91 -5.17 0.23
CA ILE A 103 -0.11 -5.46 -0.97
C ILE A 103 0.71 -4.23 -1.31
N ARG A 104 2.02 -4.36 -1.29
CA ARG A 104 2.98 -3.29 -1.58
C ARG A 104 3.92 -3.71 -2.72
N PRO A 105 3.66 -3.33 -3.97
CA PRO A 105 4.59 -3.54 -5.08
C PRO A 105 5.85 -2.70 -4.91
N VAL A 106 6.99 -3.31 -5.18
CA VAL A 106 8.31 -2.67 -5.20
C VAL A 106 8.89 -2.82 -6.59
N LYS A 107 8.75 -1.77 -7.40
CA LYS A 107 9.31 -1.69 -8.75
C LYS A 107 10.26 -0.50 -8.81
N ILE A 108 11.43 -0.71 -9.39
CA ILE A 108 12.41 0.36 -9.61
C ILE A 108 12.18 0.95 -10.99
N PHE A 109 11.93 2.24 -11.06
CA PHE A 109 11.90 2.99 -12.32
C PHE A 109 13.34 3.29 -12.76
N GLU A 110 13.70 2.90 -13.96
CA GLU A 110 15.07 3.07 -14.47
C GLU A 110 15.52 4.55 -14.43
N SER A 111 14.63 5.46 -14.75
CA SER A 111 14.85 6.91 -14.70
C SER A 111 15.17 7.45 -13.30
N LEU A 112 14.78 6.72 -12.24
CA LEU A 112 14.98 7.08 -10.84
C LEU A 112 16.11 6.29 -10.14
N ASN A 113 16.86 5.45 -10.86
CA ASN A 113 17.95 4.65 -10.29
C ASN A 113 18.97 5.48 -9.48
N HIS A 114 19.14 6.75 -9.84
CA HIS A 114 20.07 7.66 -9.17
C HIS A 114 19.64 8.04 -7.74
N LEU A 115 18.37 7.82 -7.37
CA LEU A 115 17.85 8.10 -6.03
C LEU A 115 18.12 6.95 -5.04
N SER A 116 18.32 5.73 -5.56
CA SER A 116 18.60 4.58 -4.71
C SER A 116 19.95 4.75 -4.00
N PRO A 117 20.05 4.45 -2.70
CA PRO A 117 21.34 4.42 -2.00
C PRO A 117 22.19 3.20 -2.40
N LEU A 118 21.63 2.25 -3.13
CA LEU A 118 22.33 1.07 -3.59
C LEU A 118 22.94 1.31 -4.98
N LYS A 119 23.97 0.52 -5.27
CA LYS A 119 24.60 0.55 -6.61
C LYS A 119 23.62 0.09 -7.68
N PRO A 120 23.68 0.64 -8.92
CA PRO A 120 22.76 0.28 -9.99
C PRO A 120 22.70 -1.22 -10.31
N ASP A 121 23.82 -1.94 -10.21
CA ASP A 121 23.89 -3.39 -10.43
C ASP A 121 23.12 -4.19 -9.36
N ARG A 122 22.86 -3.63 -8.18
CA ARG A 122 22.10 -4.26 -7.11
C ARG A 122 20.59 -4.12 -7.26
N ILE A 123 20.15 -3.04 -7.90
CA ILE A 123 18.73 -2.72 -8.07
C ILE A 123 18.20 -3.04 -9.46
N ALA A 124 19.07 -3.42 -10.39
CA ALA A 124 18.67 -3.78 -11.75
C ALA A 124 17.68 -4.95 -11.76
N GLY A 125 16.52 -4.74 -12.41
CA GLY A 125 15.48 -5.77 -12.53
C GLY A 125 14.74 -6.09 -11.23
N VAL A 126 14.83 -5.25 -10.22
CA VAL A 126 14.06 -5.40 -8.98
C VAL A 126 12.58 -5.12 -9.26
N ASP A 127 11.78 -6.16 -9.11
CA ASP A 127 10.33 -6.15 -9.22
C ASP A 127 9.78 -7.28 -8.34
N PHE A 128 9.31 -6.94 -7.16
CA PHE A 128 8.68 -7.89 -6.25
C PHE A 128 7.49 -7.26 -5.51
N VAL A 129 6.70 -8.09 -4.84
CA VAL A 129 5.54 -7.65 -4.07
C VAL A 129 5.67 -8.13 -2.63
N VAL A 130 5.46 -7.23 -1.68
CA VAL A 130 5.31 -7.58 -0.26
C VAL A 130 3.82 -7.75 0.06
N VAL A 131 3.46 -8.93 0.54
CA VAL A 131 2.13 -9.30 1.03
C VAL A 131 2.21 -9.38 2.55
N ARG A 132 1.68 -8.36 3.24
CA ARG A 132 1.68 -8.22 4.70
C ARG A 132 0.31 -8.60 5.24
N GLU A 133 0.26 -9.53 6.19
CA GLU A 133 -0.94 -9.73 7.01
C GLU A 133 -1.18 -8.46 7.84
N LEU A 134 -2.44 -7.99 7.91
CA LEU A 134 -2.71 -6.63 8.42
C LEU A 134 -3.65 -6.59 9.62
N THR A 135 -4.26 -7.70 10.04
CA THR A 135 -5.35 -7.71 11.04
C THR A 135 -5.06 -8.55 12.28
N GLY A 136 -3.93 -9.25 12.30
CA GLY A 136 -3.49 -10.08 13.42
C GLY A 136 -2.17 -9.63 14.02
N GLY A 137 -1.63 -10.49 14.86
CA GLY A 137 -0.30 -10.37 15.42
C GLY A 137 -0.16 -9.33 16.52
N MET A 138 1.05 -8.83 16.69
CA MET A 138 1.41 -7.96 17.81
C MET A 138 0.64 -6.63 17.81
N TYR A 139 0.22 -6.10 16.66
CA TYR A 139 -0.51 -4.83 16.56
C TYR A 139 -1.97 -4.91 17.05
N PHE A 140 -2.53 -6.11 17.12
CA PHE A 140 -3.93 -6.35 17.50
C PHE A 140 -4.05 -7.21 18.77
N GLY A 141 -2.94 -7.72 19.29
CA GLY A 141 -2.90 -8.43 20.56
C GLY A 141 -3.04 -7.53 21.78
N ASP A 142 -3.11 -8.11 22.95
CA ASP A 142 -3.17 -7.35 24.20
C ASP A 142 -1.85 -6.65 24.49
N HIS A 143 -1.93 -5.36 24.83
CA HIS A 143 -0.82 -4.52 25.25
C HIS A 143 -0.94 -4.19 26.73
N ILE A 144 0.05 -4.55 27.53
CA ILE A 144 0.07 -4.28 28.96
C ILE A 144 1.31 -3.45 29.26
N LEU A 145 1.09 -2.24 29.77
CA LEU A 145 2.16 -1.35 30.24
C LEU A 145 1.95 -1.06 31.72
N GLU A 146 2.89 -1.51 32.54
CA GLU A 146 2.98 -1.23 33.98
C GLU A 146 4.20 -0.32 34.24
N ASP A 147 4.34 0.24 35.45
CA ASP A 147 5.45 1.16 35.79
C ASP A 147 6.84 0.57 35.52
N ARG A 148 7.03 -0.73 35.66
CA ARG A 148 8.33 -1.41 35.56
C ARG A 148 8.33 -2.63 34.64
N LYS A 149 7.23 -2.94 33.94
CA LYS A 149 7.09 -4.09 33.06
C LYS A 149 6.12 -3.78 31.95
N ALA A 150 6.45 -4.25 30.75
CA ALA A 150 5.53 -4.21 29.60
C ALA A 150 5.43 -5.59 28.94
N ARG A 151 4.31 -5.86 28.30
CA ARG A 151 4.07 -7.08 27.54
C ARG A 151 3.16 -6.80 26.37
N ASP A 152 3.55 -7.27 25.20
CA ASP A 152 2.74 -7.32 23.99
C ASP A 152 2.49 -8.78 23.62
N ILE A 153 1.27 -9.12 23.22
CA ILE A 153 0.90 -10.47 22.78
C ILE A 153 0.90 -10.51 21.27
N ASN A 154 1.69 -11.44 20.71
CA ASN A 154 1.66 -11.77 19.28
C ASN A 154 0.81 -13.03 19.11
N ASP A 155 -0.39 -12.90 18.55
CA ASP A 155 -1.34 -14.00 18.39
C ASP A 155 -1.80 -14.12 16.94
N TYR A 156 -1.88 -15.37 16.45
CA TYR A 156 -2.36 -15.74 15.11
C TYR A 156 -3.15 -17.04 15.16
N SER A 157 -4.35 -17.02 14.59
CA SER A 157 -5.10 -18.24 14.30
C SER A 157 -4.62 -18.92 13.02
N TYR A 158 -5.00 -20.17 12.83
CA TYR A 158 -4.74 -20.91 11.60
C TYR A 158 -5.39 -20.22 10.39
N GLU A 159 -6.62 -19.79 10.53
CA GLU A 159 -7.43 -19.16 9.47
C GLU A 159 -6.86 -17.82 9.02
N GLU A 160 -6.35 -17.02 9.95
CA GLU A 160 -5.68 -15.74 9.61
C GLU A 160 -4.42 -15.98 8.78
N VAL A 161 -3.63 -16.97 9.15
CA VAL A 161 -2.43 -17.34 8.40
C VAL A 161 -2.78 -17.95 7.05
N GLU A 162 -3.76 -18.88 7.01
CA GLU A 162 -4.16 -19.55 5.77
C GLU A 162 -4.62 -18.55 4.70
N ARG A 163 -5.50 -17.62 5.05
CA ARG A 163 -6.06 -16.65 4.09
C ARG A 163 -4.99 -15.77 3.45
N ILE A 164 -4.02 -15.29 4.23
CA ILE A 164 -2.97 -14.42 3.70
C ILE A 164 -1.95 -15.20 2.86
N ILE A 165 -1.59 -16.39 3.27
CA ILE A 165 -0.71 -17.29 2.51
C ILE A 165 -1.38 -17.65 1.18
N ARG A 166 -2.66 -18.02 1.16
CA ARG A 166 -3.42 -18.33 -0.05
C ARG A 166 -3.45 -17.14 -1.01
N LYS A 167 -3.72 -15.94 -0.49
CA LYS A 167 -3.66 -14.70 -1.28
C LYS A 167 -2.29 -14.47 -1.92
N ALA A 168 -1.22 -14.71 -1.18
CA ALA A 168 0.14 -14.56 -1.69
C ALA A 168 0.47 -15.57 -2.79
N PHE A 169 0.01 -16.82 -2.67
CA PHE A 169 0.14 -17.83 -3.72
C PHE A 169 -0.62 -17.44 -5.00
N GLU A 170 -1.83 -16.89 -4.88
CA GLU A 170 -2.61 -16.39 -6.02
C GLU A 170 -1.86 -15.27 -6.75
N ILE A 171 -1.25 -14.35 -6.03
CA ILE A 171 -0.42 -13.28 -6.60
C ILE A 171 0.82 -13.88 -7.27
N ALA A 172 1.54 -14.78 -6.61
CA ALA A 172 2.74 -15.40 -7.15
C ALA A 172 2.47 -16.20 -8.43
N ARG A 173 1.30 -16.88 -8.53
CA ARG A 173 0.88 -17.66 -9.71
C ARG A 173 0.82 -16.81 -10.99
N ASN A 174 0.48 -15.52 -10.86
CA ASN A 174 0.39 -14.56 -11.95
C ASN A 174 1.69 -13.77 -12.18
N ARG A 175 2.78 -14.12 -11.48
CA ARG A 175 4.10 -13.50 -11.57
C ARG A 175 5.14 -14.56 -11.94
N ARG A 176 6.35 -14.49 -11.37
CA ARG A 176 7.45 -15.43 -11.63
C ARG A 176 7.30 -16.80 -10.94
N LYS A 177 6.19 -17.00 -10.21
CA LYS A 177 5.81 -18.23 -9.51
C LYS A 177 6.77 -18.62 -8.38
N ILE A 178 7.33 -17.63 -7.69
CA ILE A 178 8.16 -17.83 -6.51
C ILE A 178 7.51 -17.08 -5.33
N LEU A 179 7.16 -17.81 -4.28
CA LEU A 179 6.66 -17.26 -3.02
C LEU A 179 7.70 -17.47 -1.93
N THR A 180 8.20 -16.37 -1.36
CA THR A 180 9.09 -16.40 -0.19
C THR A 180 8.27 -16.10 1.06
N SER A 181 8.03 -17.12 1.89
CA SER A 181 7.41 -16.97 3.21
C SER A 181 8.47 -16.60 4.23
N ILE A 182 8.28 -15.44 4.87
CA ILE A 182 9.22 -14.88 5.85
C ILE A 182 8.66 -15.03 7.26
N ASP A 183 9.47 -15.58 8.16
CA ASP A 183 9.09 -15.90 9.53
C ASP A 183 10.29 -15.83 10.50
N LYS A 184 10.05 -16.13 11.78
CA LYS A 184 11.09 -16.34 12.81
C LYS A 184 10.88 -17.69 13.54
N GLN A 185 10.64 -18.75 12.79
CA GLN A 185 10.22 -20.07 13.31
C GLN A 185 11.24 -20.71 14.27
N ASN A 186 12.50 -20.33 14.18
CA ASN A 186 13.53 -20.83 15.10
C ASN A 186 13.34 -20.32 16.55
N VAL A 187 12.49 -19.28 16.76
CA VAL A 187 12.23 -18.67 18.07
C VAL A 187 10.74 -18.67 18.43
N LEU A 188 9.88 -18.17 17.51
CA LEU A 188 8.48 -17.84 17.80
C LEU A 188 7.52 -19.00 17.52
N ALA A 189 6.58 -19.22 18.44
CA ALA A 189 5.51 -20.22 18.25
C ALA A 189 4.56 -19.85 17.11
N THR A 190 4.20 -18.57 16.99
CA THR A 190 3.38 -18.04 15.87
C THR A 190 4.05 -18.27 14.53
N SER A 191 5.35 -18.09 14.41
CA SER A 191 6.10 -18.37 13.19
C SER A 191 6.21 -19.86 12.86
N LYS A 192 6.18 -20.75 13.87
CA LYS A 192 6.09 -22.20 13.63
C LYS A 192 4.73 -22.60 13.07
N LEU A 193 3.64 -21.99 13.56
CA LEU A 193 2.30 -22.14 12.99
C LEU A 193 2.30 -21.62 11.55
N TRP A 194 2.80 -20.40 11.33
CA TRP A 194 2.91 -19.75 10.02
C TRP A 194 3.55 -20.66 8.97
N ARG A 195 4.73 -21.21 9.27
CA ARG A 195 5.46 -22.10 8.35
C ARG A 195 4.68 -23.37 8.03
N ARG A 196 4.10 -24.01 9.05
CA ARG A 196 3.27 -25.21 8.87
C ARG A 196 2.09 -24.94 7.93
N VAL A 197 1.38 -23.84 8.15
CA VAL A 197 0.25 -23.44 7.29
C VAL A 197 0.71 -23.15 5.86
N ALA A 198 1.85 -22.45 5.70
CA ALA A 198 2.41 -22.17 4.37
C ALA A 198 2.74 -23.47 3.61
N GLU A 199 3.32 -24.47 4.27
CA GLU A 199 3.61 -25.79 3.70
C GLU A 199 2.32 -26.59 3.38
N GLU A 200 1.26 -26.43 4.16
CA GLU A 200 -0.03 -27.05 3.92
C GLU A 200 -0.72 -26.44 2.71
N VAL A 201 -0.81 -25.10 2.63
CA VAL A 201 -1.42 -24.37 1.50
C VAL A 201 -0.65 -24.58 0.20
N ALA A 202 0.68 -24.71 0.26
CA ALA A 202 1.51 -24.96 -0.92
C ALA A 202 1.09 -26.20 -1.74
N LYS A 203 0.45 -27.19 -1.10
CA LYS A 203 -0.03 -28.40 -1.77
C LYS A 203 -1.14 -28.09 -2.79
N ASP A 204 -1.90 -26.99 -2.60
CA ASP A 204 -2.95 -26.53 -3.51
C ASP A 204 -2.36 -25.72 -4.69
N PHE A 205 -1.07 -25.34 -4.63
CA PHE A 205 -0.37 -24.53 -5.60
C PHE A 205 0.91 -25.17 -6.13
N PRO A 206 0.84 -26.39 -6.71
CA PRO A 206 2.03 -27.15 -7.13
C PRO A 206 2.83 -26.49 -8.24
N ASP A 207 2.28 -25.45 -8.87
CA ASP A 207 2.90 -24.67 -9.93
C ASP A 207 3.68 -23.43 -9.40
N VAL A 208 3.69 -23.20 -8.07
CA VAL A 208 4.42 -22.09 -7.40
C VAL A 208 5.50 -22.68 -6.48
N ILE A 209 6.70 -22.16 -6.58
CA ILE A 209 7.81 -22.55 -5.71
C ILE A 209 7.67 -21.81 -4.37
N LEU A 210 7.54 -22.55 -3.27
CA LEU A 210 7.59 -22.01 -1.92
C LEU A 210 9.03 -22.02 -1.39
N GLU A 211 9.54 -20.86 -1.03
CA GLU A 211 10.79 -20.72 -0.27
C GLU A 211 10.49 -20.20 1.14
N HIS A 212 11.29 -20.58 2.11
CA HIS A 212 11.25 -20.04 3.46
C HIS A 212 12.50 -19.24 3.77
N GLN A 213 12.31 -18.08 4.40
CA GLN A 213 13.41 -17.21 4.83
C GLN A 213 13.18 -16.75 6.27
N LEU A 214 14.21 -16.76 7.11
CA LEU A 214 14.14 -16.09 8.40
C LEU A 214 14.18 -14.58 8.20
N VAL A 215 13.42 -13.81 8.98
CA VAL A 215 13.25 -12.37 8.80
C VAL A 215 14.56 -11.58 8.83
N ASP A 216 15.48 -11.92 9.72
CA ASP A 216 16.80 -11.31 9.79
C ASP A 216 17.66 -11.57 8.54
N SER A 217 17.58 -12.76 8.00
CA SER A 217 18.24 -13.11 6.74
C SER A 217 17.54 -12.50 5.52
N ALA A 218 16.21 -12.34 5.57
CA ALA A 218 15.45 -11.66 4.52
C ALA A 218 15.83 -10.18 4.43
N ALA A 219 15.95 -9.47 5.56
CA ALA A 219 16.44 -8.10 5.61
C ALA A 219 17.81 -7.94 4.97
N MET A 220 18.75 -8.85 5.26
CA MET A 220 20.07 -8.84 4.61
C MET A 220 19.96 -9.06 3.09
N LEU A 221 19.13 -10.02 2.65
CA LEU A 221 18.95 -10.33 1.22
C LEU A 221 18.25 -9.20 0.47
N MET A 222 17.35 -8.47 1.11
CA MET A 222 16.65 -7.33 0.52
C MET A 222 17.63 -6.23 0.11
N ILE A 223 18.75 -6.07 0.83
CA ILE A 223 19.81 -5.13 0.49
C ILE A 223 20.86 -5.74 -0.48
N THR A 224 21.22 -7.01 -0.27
CA THR A 224 22.34 -7.63 -1.00
C THR A 224 21.94 -8.27 -2.31
N ASN A 225 20.70 -8.75 -2.43
CA ASN A 225 20.18 -9.43 -3.62
C ASN A 225 18.66 -9.29 -3.73
N PRO A 226 18.09 -8.06 -3.83
CA PRO A 226 16.65 -7.84 -3.86
C PRO A 226 15.95 -8.45 -5.07
N ALA A 227 16.61 -8.57 -6.21
CA ALA A 227 16.07 -9.19 -7.43
C ALA A 227 15.73 -10.69 -7.27
N LYS A 228 16.20 -11.34 -6.21
CA LYS A 228 15.82 -12.70 -5.85
C LYS A 228 14.32 -12.83 -5.59
N PHE A 229 13.72 -11.84 -4.92
CA PHE A 229 12.34 -11.89 -4.49
C PHE A 229 11.36 -11.65 -5.63
N ASP A 230 10.28 -12.43 -5.66
CA ASP A 230 9.14 -12.24 -6.56
C ASP A 230 7.88 -11.83 -5.76
N VAL A 231 7.41 -12.72 -4.87
CA VAL A 231 6.39 -12.39 -3.89
C VAL A 231 6.90 -12.77 -2.50
N ILE A 232 6.80 -11.84 -1.58
CA ILE A 232 7.10 -12.03 -0.16
C ILE A 232 5.77 -12.09 0.58
N VAL A 233 5.61 -13.05 1.50
CA VAL A 233 4.49 -13.06 2.46
C VAL A 233 5.02 -13.13 3.87
N THR A 234 4.48 -12.30 4.76
CA THR A 234 4.90 -12.25 6.16
C THR A 234 3.83 -11.69 7.09
N GLU A 235 4.02 -11.90 8.39
CA GLU A 235 3.16 -11.39 9.43
C GLU A 235 3.23 -9.86 9.57
N ASN A 236 2.36 -9.28 10.39
CA ASN A 236 2.11 -7.85 10.46
C ASN A 236 3.36 -7.02 10.78
N LEU A 237 4.03 -7.29 11.92
CA LEU A 237 5.18 -6.50 12.36
C LEU A 237 6.38 -6.65 11.42
N PHE A 238 6.70 -7.88 11.00
CA PHE A 238 7.80 -8.09 10.06
C PHE A 238 7.50 -7.47 8.69
N GLY A 239 6.23 -7.55 8.27
CA GLY A 239 5.78 -6.93 7.02
C GLY A 239 5.89 -5.42 7.02
N ASP A 240 5.64 -4.77 8.17
CA ASP A 240 5.83 -3.33 8.32
C ASP A 240 7.29 -2.94 8.13
N ILE A 241 8.18 -3.58 8.88
CA ILE A 241 9.61 -3.30 8.84
C ILE A 241 10.20 -3.57 7.45
N LEU A 242 9.92 -4.75 6.88
CA LEU A 242 10.48 -5.15 5.60
C LEU A 242 9.92 -4.33 4.41
N SER A 243 8.65 -3.91 4.47
CA SER A 243 8.10 -3.07 3.41
C SER A 243 8.68 -1.65 3.43
N ASP A 244 8.96 -1.11 4.63
CA ASP A 244 9.62 0.19 4.75
C ASP A 244 11.11 0.10 4.33
N GLU A 245 11.81 -0.99 4.71
CA GLU A 245 13.15 -1.28 4.20
C GLU A 245 13.15 -1.38 2.67
N SER A 246 12.17 -2.06 2.07
CA SER A 246 12.06 -2.23 0.62
C SER A 246 11.84 -0.90 -0.12
N SER A 247 11.22 0.08 0.53
CA SER A 247 10.99 1.40 -0.04
C SER A 247 12.29 2.18 -0.29
N VAL A 248 13.32 1.90 0.49
CA VAL A 248 14.66 2.48 0.33
C VAL A 248 15.29 2.08 -1.01
N LEU A 249 14.92 0.92 -1.56
CA LEU A 249 15.44 0.45 -2.85
C LEU A 249 15.08 1.39 -4.00
N SER A 250 13.88 1.96 -3.99
CA SER A 250 13.43 2.93 -5.00
C SER A 250 14.00 4.34 -4.77
N GLY A 251 14.52 4.62 -3.57
CA GLY A 251 15.04 5.92 -3.16
C GLY A 251 13.97 6.96 -2.87
N THR A 252 12.70 6.64 -3.01
CA THR A 252 11.57 7.55 -2.71
C THR A 252 10.29 6.77 -2.39
N LEU A 253 9.51 7.27 -1.44
CA LEU A 253 8.15 6.80 -1.15
C LEU A 253 7.11 7.35 -2.13
N GLY A 254 7.43 8.45 -2.80
CA GLY A 254 6.51 9.21 -3.66
C GLY A 254 6.03 8.48 -4.92
N VAL A 255 6.60 7.29 -5.23
CA VAL A 255 6.23 6.49 -6.40
C VAL A 255 5.71 5.09 -6.04
N MET A 256 5.43 4.82 -4.77
CA MET A 256 5.06 3.48 -4.31
C MET A 256 3.58 3.42 -3.90
N PRO A 257 2.76 2.67 -4.63
CA PRO A 257 1.35 2.46 -4.28
C PRO A 257 1.20 1.34 -3.25
N SER A 258 0.02 1.26 -2.66
CA SER A 258 -0.38 0.19 -1.75
C SER A 258 -1.86 -0.13 -1.92
N ALA A 259 -2.23 -1.39 -1.69
CA ALA A 259 -3.60 -1.83 -1.58
C ALA A 259 -3.81 -2.63 -0.29
N SER A 260 -4.96 -2.47 0.34
CA SER A 260 -5.39 -3.32 1.45
C SER A 260 -6.69 -4.02 1.06
N HIS A 261 -6.64 -5.34 0.91
CA HIS A 261 -7.77 -6.13 0.44
C HIS A 261 -8.57 -6.71 1.59
N SER A 262 -9.89 -6.65 1.47
CA SER A 262 -10.82 -7.44 2.28
C SER A 262 -11.08 -8.80 1.63
N GLU A 263 -11.70 -9.71 2.38
CA GLU A 263 -12.10 -11.00 1.84
C GLU A 263 -13.35 -10.92 0.96
N ASN A 264 -14.35 -10.16 1.40
CA ASN A 264 -15.68 -10.10 0.77
C ASN A 264 -16.24 -8.67 0.67
N GLY A 265 -15.43 -7.65 0.81
CA GLY A 265 -15.83 -6.25 0.81
C GLY A 265 -14.98 -5.39 -0.12
N PRO A 266 -15.13 -4.06 -0.05
CA PRO A 266 -14.30 -3.15 -0.81
C PRO A 266 -12.85 -3.20 -0.37
N SER A 267 -11.96 -2.98 -1.30
CA SER A 267 -10.52 -2.80 -1.04
C SER A 267 -10.17 -1.33 -0.92
N LEU A 268 -9.15 -1.04 -0.13
CA LEU A 268 -8.59 0.30 0.08
C LEU A 268 -7.30 0.44 -0.71
N TYR A 269 -7.14 1.56 -1.41
CA TYR A 269 -5.96 1.90 -2.22
C TYR A 269 -5.37 3.21 -1.74
N GLU A 270 -4.10 3.22 -1.38
CA GLU A 270 -3.46 4.37 -0.73
C GLU A 270 -1.98 4.48 -1.09
N PRO A 271 -1.39 5.70 -1.13
CA PRO A 271 0.05 5.88 -1.09
C PRO A 271 0.67 5.27 0.18
N ILE A 272 1.95 4.91 0.12
CA ILE A 272 2.66 4.44 1.33
C ILE A 272 3.24 5.59 2.16
N HIS A 273 3.34 6.81 1.60
CA HIS A 273 3.87 7.99 2.30
C HIS A 273 2.81 8.63 3.21
N GLY A 274 3.25 9.45 4.15
CA GLY A 274 2.39 10.21 5.08
C GLY A 274 1.84 11.50 4.48
N SER A 275 1.31 12.35 5.34
CA SER A 275 0.59 13.58 5.00
C SER A 275 1.47 14.79 4.68
N ALA A 276 2.77 14.75 4.95
CA ALA A 276 3.75 15.81 4.68
C ALA A 276 3.20 17.25 4.94
N PRO A 277 2.82 17.56 6.18
CA PRO A 277 2.09 18.78 6.53
C PRO A 277 2.88 20.06 6.24
N ASP A 278 4.19 20.00 6.19
CA ASP A 278 5.12 21.11 5.90
C ASP A 278 5.03 21.62 4.45
N ILE A 279 4.56 20.80 3.52
CA ILE A 279 4.38 21.16 2.11
C ILE A 279 2.91 21.19 1.68
N ALA A 280 1.98 20.97 2.60
CA ALA A 280 0.54 20.96 2.30
C ALA A 280 0.07 22.29 1.67
N GLY A 281 -0.69 22.21 0.58
CA GLY A 281 -1.25 23.36 -0.12
C GLY A 281 -0.23 24.18 -0.93
N LEU A 282 1.03 23.75 -1.02
CA LEU A 282 2.04 24.43 -1.83
C LEU A 282 2.01 24.02 -3.32
N GLY A 283 1.24 23.03 -3.72
CA GLY A 283 1.14 22.54 -5.09
C GLY A 283 2.42 21.86 -5.59
N ILE A 284 3.21 21.27 -4.70
CA ILE A 284 4.50 20.66 -5.01
C ILE A 284 4.61 19.18 -4.62
N ALA A 285 3.56 18.60 -4.05
CA ALA A 285 3.53 17.21 -3.67
C ALA A 285 3.60 16.30 -4.91
N ASN A 286 4.29 15.16 -4.78
CA ASN A 286 4.36 14.16 -5.83
C ASN A 286 3.06 13.34 -5.87
N PRO A 287 2.26 13.35 -6.96
CA PRO A 287 1.01 12.64 -7.04
C PRO A 287 1.14 11.17 -7.50
N ILE A 288 2.35 10.74 -7.91
CA ILE A 288 2.56 9.46 -8.61
C ILE A 288 2.10 8.27 -7.76
N SER A 289 2.40 8.24 -6.46
CA SER A 289 2.00 7.14 -5.59
C SER A 289 0.47 6.99 -5.54
N MET A 290 -0.29 8.09 -5.47
CA MET A 290 -1.75 8.09 -5.53
C MET A 290 -2.26 7.64 -6.90
N ILE A 291 -1.67 8.12 -7.98
CA ILE A 291 -2.01 7.74 -9.36
C ILE A 291 -1.78 6.24 -9.58
N LEU A 292 -0.67 5.71 -9.10
CA LEU A 292 -0.38 4.26 -9.18
C LEU A 292 -1.30 3.43 -8.27
N SER A 293 -1.75 3.97 -7.13
CA SER A 293 -2.76 3.32 -6.28
C SER A 293 -4.11 3.23 -7.01
N ILE A 294 -4.46 4.24 -7.82
CA ILE A 294 -5.63 4.17 -8.71
C ILE A 294 -5.45 3.12 -9.82
N ALA A 295 -4.24 2.98 -10.39
CA ALA A 295 -3.97 1.90 -11.34
C ALA A 295 -4.16 0.52 -10.69
N MET A 296 -3.71 0.32 -9.44
CA MET A 296 -3.99 -0.90 -8.67
C MET A 296 -5.51 -1.11 -8.47
N MET A 297 -6.26 -0.06 -8.12
CA MET A 297 -7.71 -0.14 -7.98
C MET A 297 -8.40 -0.59 -9.27
N LEU A 298 -8.02 -0.03 -10.40
CA LEU A 298 -8.55 -0.40 -11.71
C LEU A 298 -8.28 -1.88 -12.03
N ARG A 299 -7.08 -2.36 -11.74
CA ARG A 299 -6.68 -3.75 -11.96
C ARG A 299 -7.38 -4.70 -11.01
N ASP A 300 -7.29 -4.46 -9.71
CA ASP A 300 -7.64 -5.43 -8.68
C ASP A 300 -9.14 -5.46 -8.36
N SER A 301 -9.80 -4.28 -8.26
CA SER A 301 -11.24 -4.19 -7.96
C SER A 301 -12.12 -4.25 -9.19
N PHE A 302 -11.64 -3.77 -10.35
CA PHE A 302 -12.49 -3.60 -11.53
C PHE A 302 -12.08 -4.47 -12.72
N GLY A 303 -10.97 -5.20 -12.64
CA GLY A 303 -10.47 -6.06 -13.73
C GLY A 303 -10.07 -5.29 -15.00
N ARG A 304 -9.77 -3.99 -14.84
CA ARG A 304 -9.42 -3.09 -15.94
C ARG A 304 -7.91 -3.04 -16.15
N TYR A 305 -7.35 -4.18 -16.52
CA TYR A 305 -5.90 -4.36 -16.66
C TYR A 305 -5.28 -3.40 -17.67
N GLU A 306 -5.91 -3.23 -18.85
CA GLU A 306 -5.38 -2.34 -19.90
C GLU A 306 -5.35 -0.87 -19.46
N ASP A 307 -6.33 -0.42 -18.69
CA ASP A 307 -6.39 0.95 -18.20
C ASP A 307 -5.32 1.18 -17.12
N ALA A 308 -5.11 0.21 -16.24
CA ALA A 308 -4.05 0.24 -15.26
C ALA A 308 -2.67 0.29 -15.93
N ASP A 309 -2.43 -0.56 -16.93
CA ASP A 309 -1.19 -0.60 -17.68
C ASP A 309 -0.92 0.72 -18.42
N ARG A 310 -1.96 1.36 -18.98
CA ARG A 310 -1.84 2.70 -19.62
C ARG A 310 -1.38 3.76 -18.62
N ILE A 311 -1.97 3.78 -17.41
CA ILE A 311 -1.55 4.72 -16.36
C ILE A 311 -0.09 4.47 -15.97
N GLU A 312 0.30 3.22 -15.73
CA GLU A 312 1.67 2.86 -15.36
C GLU A 312 2.68 3.23 -16.46
N CYS A 313 2.36 2.96 -17.73
CA CYS A 313 3.18 3.36 -18.86
C CYS A 313 3.29 4.89 -19.00
N ALA A 314 2.20 5.63 -18.77
CA ALA A 314 2.20 7.09 -18.82
C ALA A 314 3.06 7.69 -17.71
N VAL A 315 3.02 7.14 -16.51
CA VAL A 315 3.91 7.52 -15.39
C VAL A 315 5.37 7.26 -15.78
N GLU A 316 5.70 6.06 -16.25
CA GLU A 316 7.07 5.69 -16.63
C GLU A 316 7.62 6.60 -17.75
N ALA A 317 6.81 6.87 -18.78
CA ALA A 317 7.17 7.77 -19.87
C ALA A 317 7.34 9.23 -19.42
N THR A 318 6.58 9.67 -18.41
CA THR A 318 6.71 11.01 -17.83
C THR A 318 8.02 11.16 -17.06
N LEU A 319 8.34 10.17 -16.23
CA LEU A 319 9.61 10.12 -15.51
C LEU A 319 10.81 10.04 -16.46
N ALA A 320 10.74 9.22 -17.50
CA ALA A 320 11.76 9.07 -18.52
C ALA A 320 11.97 10.37 -19.34
N ALA A 321 10.92 11.20 -19.50
CA ALA A 321 11.02 12.51 -20.10
C ALA A 321 11.66 13.58 -19.18
N GLY A 322 12.07 13.23 -17.96
CA GLY A 322 12.69 14.14 -17.01
C GLY A 322 11.71 15.12 -16.35
N ILE A 323 10.40 14.86 -16.41
CA ILE A 323 9.40 15.65 -15.68
C ILE A 323 9.32 15.06 -14.28
N LEU A 324 9.96 15.73 -13.33
CA LEU A 324 10.20 15.25 -11.97
C LEU A 324 9.75 16.29 -10.94
N THR A 325 9.11 15.85 -9.86
CA THR A 325 8.82 16.67 -8.69
C THR A 325 10.06 16.86 -7.81
N ARG A 326 9.97 17.72 -6.79
CA ARG A 326 11.13 18.11 -5.96
C ARG A 326 11.72 16.94 -5.17
N ASP A 327 10.90 16.06 -4.65
CA ASP A 327 11.28 14.86 -3.88
C ASP A 327 12.09 13.85 -4.70
N ILE A 328 11.95 13.90 -6.04
CA ILE A 328 12.66 13.04 -6.99
C ILE A 328 13.65 13.82 -7.88
N GLY A 329 14.07 15.00 -7.41
CA GLY A 329 15.18 15.77 -8.00
C GLY A 329 14.80 16.73 -9.11
N GLY A 330 13.51 17.02 -9.34
CA GLY A 330 13.03 17.95 -10.34
C GLY A 330 12.48 19.26 -9.77
N GLN A 331 11.62 19.92 -10.56
CA GLN A 331 10.99 21.20 -10.20
C GLN A 331 9.50 21.23 -10.57
N ALA A 332 8.96 20.15 -11.14
CA ALA A 332 7.56 20.09 -11.53
C ALA A 332 6.64 20.22 -10.31
N SER A 333 5.59 21.00 -10.45
CA SER A 333 4.48 21.07 -9.52
C SER A 333 3.62 19.80 -9.59
N THR A 334 2.75 19.59 -8.61
CA THR A 334 1.73 18.52 -8.62
C THR A 334 0.91 18.57 -9.90
N LYS A 335 0.48 19.79 -10.30
CA LYS A 335 -0.31 20.02 -11.50
C LYS A 335 0.45 19.68 -12.79
N GLU A 336 1.68 20.17 -12.96
CA GLU A 336 2.49 19.89 -14.15
C GLU A 336 2.79 18.41 -14.31
N MET A 337 3.05 17.69 -13.21
CA MET A 337 3.21 16.24 -13.21
C MET A 337 1.93 15.53 -13.66
N THR A 338 0.77 15.93 -13.11
CA THR A 338 -0.53 15.37 -13.45
C THR A 338 -0.87 15.58 -14.94
N GLU A 339 -0.74 16.80 -15.44
CA GLU A 339 -0.97 17.16 -16.85
C GLU A 339 -0.04 16.38 -17.78
N ALA A 340 1.23 16.20 -17.40
CA ALA A 340 2.19 15.44 -18.18
C ALA A 340 1.85 13.94 -18.26
N ILE A 341 1.32 13.34 -17.20
CA ILE A 341 0.83 11.96 -17.19
C ILE A 341 -0.42 11.84 -18.08
N ILE A 342 -1.40 12.75 -17.91
CA ILE A 342 -2.64 12.77 -18.72
C ILE A 342 -2.34 12.88 -20.22
N ALA A 343 -1.37 13.69 -20.60
CA ALA A 343 -0.98 13.86 -22.00
C ALA A 343 -0.35 12.61 -22.63
N ARG A 344 -0.01 11.58 -21.82
CA ARG A 344 0.59 10.32 -22.25
C ARG A 344 -0.32 9.10 -22.10
N LEU A 345 -1.53 9.29 -21.55
CA LEU A 345 -2.59 8.28 -21.55
C LEU A 345 -3.12 8.09 -23.00
#